data_c2d14bdbb8e0b1efcf20333b6001a7ba
#
_entry.id   c2d14bdbb8e0b1efcf20333b6001a7ba
#
_cell.length_a   1.000
_cell.length_b   1.000
_cell.length_c   1.000
_cell.angle_alpha   90.00
_cell.angle_beta   90.00
_cell.angle_gamma   90.00
#
_symmetry.space_group_name_H-M   'P 1'
#
loop_
_entity.id
_entity.type
_entity.pdbx_description
1 polymer ?
#
loop_
_entity_poly.entity_id
_entity_poly.type
_entity_poly.pdbx_seq_one_letter_code
_entity_poly.pdbx_strand_id
1 'polypeptide(L)'
;MSNFEKWDKEFRAQNLYAFNNNENALLYLKVRAVCRGKQIKQFIDKNGIVLNSTRINDQFAELFSVMEKTPNGMEMLDTYLRDRNNEWYHRMGVDEEKLKSGLRQINNYEWGGDQENSLDQYLVRRYIKVISDLDVLRSKSDAIAANVWNFVQTSWYNNWTSYLIESIFKKHRRVLSAVGEIKSVDFFIDNKPVDLKVTYFPGEYMQGKLKGVLGNSELTWLKHKAKTFGILPDKNLSDSEQYNFLREEIENHGHQEVIAQLTKIRKQIVDDARKDPESLMKWAIREAKSTFVWSGEPLICSSN
;
A
#
# COMPACT_ATOMS: atom_id res chain seq x y z
N MET A 1 3.84 -33.62 16.72
CA MET A 1 3.98 -32.40 15.95
C MET A 1 4.84 -31.42 16.76
N SER A 2 5.97 -31.02 16.25
CA SER A 2 6.86 -30.04 16.90
C SER A 2 6.21 -28.65 16.96
N ASN A 3 6.70 -27.76 17.85
CA ASN A 3 6.24 -26.38 17.87
C ASN A 3 6.45 -25.68 16.51
N PHE A 4 7.58 -25.96 15.86
CA PHE A 4 7.85 -25.45 14.51
C PHE A 4 6.79 -25.86 13.50
N GLU A 5 6.46 -27.16 13.39
CA GLU A 5 5.46 -27.67 12.45
C GLU A 5 4.07 -27.09 12.71
N LYS A 6 3.71 -26.90 13.99
CA LYS A 6 2.46 -26.26 14.39
C LYS A 6 2.37 -24.84 13.83
N TRP A 7 3.39 -24.03 14.08
CA TRP A 7 3.37 -22.63 13.69
C TRP A 7 3.59 -22.43 12.19
N ASP A 8 4.35 -23.31 11.53
CA ASP A 8 4.47 -23.30 10.07
C ASP A 8 3.13 -23.59 9.38
N LYS A 9 2.35 -24.51 9.93
CA LYS A 9 0.98 -24.81 9.46
C LYS A 9 0.05 -23.61 9.62
N GLU A 10 0.01 -22.99 10.81
CA GLU A 10 -0.82 -21.80 11.07
C GLU A 10 -0.43 -20.62 10.16
N PHE A 11 0.88 -20.40 9.95
CA PHE A 11 1.37 -19.36 9.07
C PHE A 11 0.97 -19.60 7.61
N ARG A 12 1.09 -20.81 7.10
CA ARG A 12 0.65 -21.17 5.74
C ARG A 12 -0.86 -21.05 5.55
N ALA A 13 -1.61 -21.30 6.61
CA ALA A 13 -3.07 -21.09 6.65
C ALA A 13 -3.46 -19.60 6.75
N GLN A 14 -2.48 -18.68 6.86
CA GLN A 14 -2.68 -17.24 7.07
C GLN A 14 -3.45 -16.90 8.35
N ASN A 15 -3.42 -17.78 9.34
CA ASN A 15 -4.06 -17.58 10.64
C ASN A 15 -3.16 -16.76 11.57
N LEU A 16 -2.91 -15.49 11.22
CA LEU A 16 -2.03 -14.62 12.02
C LEU A 16 -2.58 -14.30 13.41
N TYR A 17 -3.89 -14.42 13.61
CA TYR A 17 -4.50 -14.24 14.93
C TYR A 17 -3.98 -15.24 15.95
N ALA A 18 -3.67 -16.47 15.54
CA ALA A 18 -3.12 -17.50 16.41
C ALA A 18 -1.72 -17.12 16.98
N PHE A 19 -1.05 -16.16 16.36
CA PHE A 19 0.29 -15.72 16.79
C PHE A 19 0.26 -14.69 17.92
N ASN A 20 -0.90 -14.12 18.23
CA ASN A 20 -1.03 -13.16 19.32
C ASN A 20 -0.87 -13.87 20.69
N ASN A 21 -0.12 -13.24 21.58
CA ASN A 21 0.04 -13.67 22.98
C ASN A 21 0.63 -15.08 23.15
N ASN A 22 1.37 -15.61 22.19
CA ASN A 22 2.07 -16.88 22.30
C ASN A 22 3.55 -16.72 21.98
N GLU A 23 4.42 -16.99 22.95
CA GLU A 23 5.86 -16.75 22.82
C GLU A 23 6.50 -17.63 21.72
N ASN A 24 6.13 -18.90 21.61
CA ASN A 24 6.65 -19.79 20.57
C ASN A 24 6.17 -19.37 19.17
N ALA A 25 4.96 -18.85 19.07
CA ALA A 25 4.45 -18.28 17.82
C ALA A 25 5.25 -17.05 17.41
N LEU A 26 5.50 -16.13 18.34
CA LEU A 26 6.32 -14.94 18.11
C LEU A 26 7.76 -15.31 17.77
N LEU A 27 8.32 -16.29 18.47
CA LEU A 27 9.64 -16.82 18.14
C LEU A 27 9.68 -17.31 16.68
N TYR A 28 8.68 -18.07 16.24
CA TYR A 28 8.57 -18.55 14.86
C TYR A 28 8.61 -17.39 13.87
N LEU A 29 7.82 -16.32 14.08
CA LEU A 29 7.79 -15.16 13.20
C LEU A 29 9.14 -14.42 13.20
N LYS A 30 9.76 -14.22 14.35
CA LYS A 30 11.07 -13.53 14.44
C LYS A 30 12.18 -14.35 13.80
N VAL A 31 12.23 -15.65 13.99
CA VAL A 31 13.17 -16.53 13.28
C VAL A 31 12.90 -16.49 11.79
N ARG A 32 11.64 -16.49 11.36
CA ARG A 32 11.28 -16.37 9.95
C ARG A 32 11.75 -15.04 9.34
N ALA A 33 11.71 -13.94 10.10
CA ALA A 33 12.24 -12.64 9.65
C ALA A 33 13.75 -12.69 9.35
N VAL A 34 14.49 -13.56 10.03
CA VAL A 34 15.94 -13.74 9.86
C VAL A 34 16.28 -14.79 8.81
N CYS A 35 15.43 -15.77 8.56
CA CYS A 35 15.69 -16.91 7.67
C CYS A 35 15.54 -16.56 6.18
N ARG A 36 16.27 -15.54 5.69
CA ARG A 36 16.28 -15.16 4.28
C ARG A 36 17.68 -14.85 3.76
N GLY A 37 18.06 -15.53 2.70
CA GLY A 37 19.31 -15.25 1.95
C GLY A 37 20.53 -15.04 2.85
N LYS A 38 21.14 -13.87 2.75
CA LYS A 38 22.34 -13.54 3.54
C LYS A 38 22.07 -13.26 5.02
N GLN A 39 20.82 -13.00 5.41
CA GLN A 39 20.51 -12.58 6.79
C GLN A 39 20.70 -13.70 7.79
N ILE A 40 20.28 -14.92 7.45
CA ILE A 40 20.49 -16.07 8.35
C ILE A 40 21.96 -16.29 8.63
N LYS A 41 22.83 -16.21 7.59
CA LYS A 41 24.27 -16.35 7.74
C LYS A 41 24.83 -15.26 8.67
N GLN A 42 24.44 -14.00 8.46
CA GLN A 42 24.89 -12.89 9.30
C GLN A 42 24.45 -13.05 10.76
N PHE A 43 23.24 -13.55 10.98
CA PHE A 43 22.72 -13.78 12.33
C PHE A 43 23.49 -14.91 13.05
N ILE A 44 23.67 -16.06 12.40
CA ILE A 44 24.36 -17.20 13.01
C ILE A 44 25.85 -16.89 13.25
N ASP A 45 26.52 -16.25 12.28
CA ASP A 45 27.94 -15.85 12.42
C ASP A 45 28.12 -14.86 13.59
N LYS A 46 27.25 -13.84 13.70
CA LYS A 46 27.28 -12.84 14.78
C LYS A 46 27.08 -13.45 16.17
N ASN A 47 26.30 -14.51 16.28
CA ASN A 47 25.92 -15.11 17.55
C ASN A 47 26.63 -16.44 17.84
N GLY A 48 27.60 -16.87 17.00
CA GLY A 48 28.34 -18.10 17.17
C GLY A 48 27.46 -19.35 17.08
N ILE A 49 26.37 -19.31 16.33
CA ILE A 49 25.45 -20.43 16.17
C ILE A 49 25.91 -21.29 15.00
N VAL A 50 25.97 -22.60 15.23
CA VAL A 50 26.31 -23.58 14.20
C VAL A 50 25.04 -24.33 13.81
N LEU A 51 24.71 -24.30 12.51
CA LEU A 51 23.64 -25.10 11.92
C LEU A 51 24.24 -26.22 11.07
N ASN A 52 23.65 -27.39 11.13
CA ASN A 52 24.09 -28.55 10.34
C ASN A 52 23.48 -28.56 8.95
N SER A 53 22.32 -27.93 8.79
CA SER A 53 21.57 -27.89 7.56
C SER A 53 22.12 -26.86 6.58
N THR A 54 22.09 -27.18 5.29
CA THR A 54 22.53 -26.27 4.21
C THR A 54 21.35 -25.64 3.46
N ARG A 55 20.17 -26.32 3.44
CA ARG A 55 18.97 -25.82 2.79
C ARG A 55 18.24 -24.83 3.69
N ILE A 56 17.84 -23.70 3.17
CA ILE A 56 17.21 -22.60 3.91
C ILE A 56 15.98 -23.03 4.73
N ASN A 57 15.17 -23.93 4.21
CA ASN A 57 13.99 -24.41 4.92
C ASN A 57 14.37 -25.28 6.14
N ASP A 58 15.39 -26.10 5.99
CA ASP A 58 15.90 -26.96 7.06
C ASP A 58 16.63 -26.12 8.11
N GLN A 59 17.41 -25.12 7.66
CA GLN A 59 18.04 -24.13 8.55
C GLN A 59 17.01 -23.35 9.36
N PHE A 60 15.83 -23.04 8.79
CA PHE A 60 14.76 -22.38 9.52
C PHE A 60 14.26 -23.23 10.69
N ALA A 61 13.95 -24.50 10.44
CA ALA A 61 13.49 -25.42 11.50
C ALA A 61 14.58 -25.64 12.57
N GLU A 62 15.84 -25.79 12.13
CA GLU A 62 16.97 -25.98 13.03
C GLU A 62 17.23 -24.73 13.88
N LEU A 63 17.26 -23.54 13.27
CA LEU A 63 17.43 -22.27 13.97
C LEU A 63 16.30 -22.02 14.96
N PHE A 64 15.05 -22.31 14.59
CA PHE A 64 13.91 -22.22 15.51
C PHE A 64 14.14 -23.10 16.75
N SER A 65 14.55 -24.35 16.55
CA SER A 65 14.83 -25.29 17.65
C SER A 65 15.98 -24.85 18.55
N VAL A 66 17.02 -24.21 17.97
CA VAL A 66 18.14 -23.64 18.73
C VAL A 66 17.67 -22.45 19.55
N MET A 67 16.92 -21.53 18.94
CA MET A 67 16.44 -20.32 19.63
C MET A 67 15.43 -20.65 20.73
N GLU A 68 14.55 -21.64 20.52
CA GLU A 68 13.60 -22.13 21.53
C GLU A 68 14.28 -22.63 22.79
N LYS A 69 15.47 -23.23 22.66
CA LYS A 69 16.27 -23.77 23.78
C LYS A 69 17.25 -22.77 24.38
N THR A 70 17.47 -21.64 23.71
CA THR A 70 18.40 -20.60 24.16
C THR A 70 17.68 -19.67 25.13
N PRO A 71 18.14 -19.52 26.40
CA PRO A 71 17.44 -18.71 27.40
C PRO A 71 17.14 -17.28 27.00
N ASN A 72 18.01 -16.65 26.21
CA ASN A 72 17.84 -15.28 25.69
C ASN A 72 17.63 -15.23 24.17
N GLY A 73 17.15 -16.33 23.56
CA GLY A 73 17.00 -16.45 22.10
C GLY A 73 16.09 -15.38 21.49
N MET A 74 15.02 -15.04 22.19
CA MET A 74 14.10 -13.98 21.75
C MET A 74 14.78 -12.60 21.75
N GLU A 75 15.54 -12.27 22.78
CA GLU A 75 16.27 -11.01 22.91
C GLU A 75 17.39 -10.88 21.86
N MET A 76 18.06 -11.96 21.56
CA MET A 76 19.08 -12.02 20.49
C MET A 76 18.47 -11.68 19.11
N LEU A 77 17.28 -12.23 18.82
CA LEU A 77 16.53 -11.90 17.59
C LEU A 77 16.10 -10.44 17.59
N ASP A 78 15.54 -9.94 18.68
CA ASP A 78 15.09 -8.56 18.82
C ASP A 78 16.23 -7.56 18.60
N THR A 79 17.38 -7.82 19.20
CA THR A 79 18.59 -7.00 19.03
C THR A 79 19.04 -7.00 17.57
N TYR A 80 19.11 -8.18 16.95
CA TYR A 80 19.50 -8.28 15.55
C TYR A 80 18.56 -7.54 14.61
N LEU A 81 17.25 -7.69 14.81
CA LEU A 81 16.22 -7.02 13.99
C LEU A 81 16.30 -5.49 14.15
N ARG A 82 16.55 -4.97 15.36
CA ARG A 82 16.75 -3.53 15.59
C ARG A 82 17.99 -3.01 14.90
N ASP A 83 19.11 -3.71 15.03
CA ASP A 83 20.38 -3.32 14.40
C ASP A 83 20.21 -3.25 12.88
N ARG A 84 19.59 -4.28 12.29
CA ARG A 84 19.33 -4.33 10.84
C ARG A 84 18.42 -3.22 10.35
N ASN A 85 17.39 -2.87 11.12
CA ASN A 85 16.51 -1.76 10.81
C ASN A 85 17.25 -0.42 10.84
N ASN A 86 18.08 -0.20 11.86
CA ASN A 86 18.89 1.01 11.99
C ASN A 86 19.92 1.14 10.86
N GLU A 87 20.61 0.05 10.52
CA GLU A 87 21.53 0.01 9.38
C GLU A 87 20.83 0.33 8.06
N TRP A 88 19.60 -0.16 7.87
CA TRP A 88 18.83 0.10 6.66
C TRP A 88 18.49 1.59 6.54
N TYR A 89 17.97 2.23 7.59
CA TYR A 89 17.69 3.67 7.60
C TYR A 89 18.93 4.51 7.36
N HIS A 90 20.04 4.15 8.03
CA HIS A 90 21.31 4.84 7.84
C HIS A 90 21.82 4.74 6.38
N ARG A 91 21.72 3.57 5.78
CA ARG A 91 22.13 3.35 4.38
C ARG A 91 21.23 4.08 3.39
N MET A 92 19.92 4.16 3.65
CA MET A 92 18.99 4.90 2.80
C MET A 92 19.32 6.40 2.78
N GLY A 93 19.85 6.95 3.87
CA GLY A 93 20.33 8.33 3.92
C GLY A 93 19.27 9.38 3.53
N VAL A 94 18.00 9.11 3.79
CA VAL A 94 16.89 9.99 3.39
C VAL A 94 16.82 11.21 4.29
N ASP A 95 16.89 12.39 3.68
CA ASP A 95 16.55 13.66 4.34
C ASP A 95 15.02 13.75 4.47
N GLU A 96 14.50 13.40 5.63
CA GLU A 96 13.04 13.35 5.87
C GLU A 96 12.38 14.73 5.80
N GLU A 97 13.07 15.82 6.18
CA GLU A 97 12.48 17.16 6.10
C GLU A 97 12.37 17.63 4.65
N LYS A 98 13.38 17.37 3.84
CA LYS A 98 13.33 17.61 2.40
C LYS A 98 12.25 16.76 1.73
N LEU A 99 12.14 15.49 2.13
CA LEU A 99 11.11 14.59 1.63
C LEU A 99 9.70 15.08 1.97
N LYS A 100 9.45 15.45 3.23
CA LYS A 100 8.16 16.02 3.68
C LYS A 100 7.81 17.30 2.90
N SER A 101 8.80 18.16 2.68
CA SER A 101 8.61 19.37 1.87
C SER A 101 8.20 19.03 0.43
N GLY A 102 8.86 18.05 -0.20
CA GLY A 102 8.50 17.59 -1.54
C GLY A 102 7.10 16.99 -1.62
N LEU A 103 6.73 16.14 -0.67
CA LEU A 103 5.41 15.53 -0.62
C LEU A 103 4.27 16.57 -0.50
N ARG A 104 4.49 17.67 0.26
CA ARG A 104 3.51 18.76 0.39
C ARG A 104 3.28 19.55 -0.89
N GLN A 105 4.18 19.49 -1.86
CA GLN A 105 4.05 20.18 -3.15
C GLN A 105 3.17 19.41 -4.13
N ILE A 106 2.91 18.12 -3.88
CA ILE A 106 2.07 17.33 -4.75
C ILE A 106 0.61 17.53 -4.38
N ASN A 107 -0.14 18.16 -5.27
CA ASN A 107 -1.56 18.47 -5.08
C ASN A 107 -2.50 17.57 -5.91
N ASN A 108 -1.97 16.83 -6.88
CA ASN A 108 -2.74 15.92 -7.72
C ASN A 108 -2.40 14.47 -7.36
N TYR A 109 -3.39 13.75 -6.88
CA TYR A 109 -3.26 12.35 -6.46
C TYR A 109 -3.83 11.38 -7.48
N GLU A 110 -4.33 11.89 -8.60
CA GLU A 110 -4.87 11.11 -9.71
C GLU A 110 -3.92 11.25 -10.91
N TRP A 111 -3.37 10.14 -11.38
CA TRP A 111 -2.51 10.18 -12.56
C TRP A 111 -3.29 10.17 -13.89
N GLY A 112 -4.63 10.19 -13.82
CA GLY A 112 -5.52 10.30 -14.99
C GLY A 112 -5.70 9.04 -15.81
N GLY A 113 -4.98 7.96 -15.46
CA GLY A 113 -5.12 6.66 -16.09
C GLY A 113 -6.01 5.71 -15.29
N ASP A 114 -6.17 4.51 -15.81
CA ASP A 114 -6.83 3.41 -15.12
C ASP A 114 -5.96 2.97 -13.93
N GLN A 115 -6.44 3.19 -12.71
CA GLN A 115 -5.68 2.91 -11.47
C GLN A 115 -5.42 1.41 -11.25
N GLU A 116 -6.16 0.54 -11.92
CA GLU A 116 -5.98 -0.91 -11.84
C GLU A 116 -4.88 -1.42 -12.77
N ASN A 117 -4.39 -0.60 -13.69
CA ASN A 117 -3.42 -0.99 -14.71
C ASN A 117 -2.03 -0.38 -14.48
N SER A 118 -1.02 -1.11 -14.91
CA SER A 118 0.32 -0.58 -15.04
C SER A 118 0.38 0.47 -16.18
N LEU A 119 1.35 1.38 -16.10
CA LEU A 119 1.52 2.45 -17.10
C LEU A 119 1.64 1.90 -18.53
N ASP A 120 2.36 0.80 -18.72
CA ASP A 120 2.53 0.15 -20.02
C ASP A 120 1.19 -0.33 -20.59
N GLN A 121 0.37 -0.98 -19.78
CA GLN A 121 -0.97 -1.43 -20.19
C GLN A 121 -1.88 -0.26 -20.56
N TYR A 122 -1.82 0.82 -19.78
CA TYR A 122 -2.55 2.05 -20.08
C TYR A 122 -2.14 2.61 -21.44
N LEU A 123 -0.83 2.77 -21.70
CA LEU A 123 -0.32 3.29 -22.98
C LEU A 123 -0.69 2.40 -24.15
N VAL A 124 -0.61 1.07 -23.99
CA VAL A 124 -0.98 0.11 -25.02
C VAL A 124 -2.45 0.21 -25.39
N ARG A 125 -3.34 0.24 -24.40
CA ARG A 125 -4.79 0.28 -24.65
C ARG A 125 -5.24 1.60 -25.23
N ARG A 126 -4.70 2.71 -24.72
CA ARG A 126 -5.19 4.04 -25.05
C ARG A 126 -4.61 4.61 -26.34
N TYR A 127 -3.38 4.27 -26.66
CA TYR A 127 -2.67 4.84 -27.79
C TYR A 127 -2.26 3.81 -28.84
N ILE A 128 -1.55 2.75 -28.44
CA ILE A 128 -0.88 1.86 -29.37
C ILE A 128 -1.90 1.02 -30.17
N LYS A 129 -2.93 0.47 -29.53
CA LYS A 129 -3.92 -0.38 -30.18
C LYS A 129 -5.06 0.39 -30.86
N VAL A 130 -5.24 1.65 -30.54
CA VAL A 130 -6.38 2.47 -30.98
C VAL A 130 -5.99 3.41 -32.11
N ILE A 131 -4.78 3.94 -32.08
CA ILE A 131 -4.30 4.92 -33.05
C ILE A 131 -3.41 4.23 -34.09
N SER A 132 -3.95 4.00 -35.28
CA SER A 132 -3.21 3.41 -36.40
C SER A 132 -2.48 4.42 -37.27
N ASP A 133 -2.83 5.71 -37.17
CA ASP A 133 -2.21 6.80 -37.91
C ASP A 133 -1.07 7.43 -37.08
N LEU A 134 0.14 7.47 -37.67
CA LEU A 134 1.34 7.95 -37.01
C LEU A 134 1.30 9.45 -36.70
N ASP A 135 0.69 10.26 -37.58
CA ASP A 135 0.63 11.72 -37.37
C ASP A 135 -0.38 12.06 -36.27
N VAL A 136 -1.48 11.32 -36.21
CA VAL A 136 -2.41 11.37 -35.07
C VAL A 136 -1.71 10.96 -33.78
N LEU A 137 -0.92 9.89 -33.79
CA LEU A 137 -0.16 9.46 -32.62
C LEU A 137 0.86 10.53 -32.18
N ARG A 138 1.57 11.15 -33.13
CA ARG A 138 2.50 12.26 -32.84
C ARG A 138 1.82 13.47 -32.20
N SER A 139 0.59 13.79 -32.64
CA SER A 139 -0.19 14.87 -32.03
C SER A 139 -0.56 14.63 -30.56
N LYS A 140 -0.45 13.37 -30.07
CA LYS A 140 -0.72 13.00 -28.68
C LYS A 140 0.54 12.95 -27.80
N SER A 141 1.72 13.33 -28.31
CA SER A 141 2.99 13.24 -27.58
C SER A 141 2.97 13.95 -26.22
N ASP A 142 2.41 15.16 -26.15
CA ASP A 142 2.35 15.95 -24.92
C ASP A 142 1.39 15.32 -23.89
N ALA A 143 0.25 14.80 -24.35
CA ALA A 143 -0.71 14.08 -23.50
C ALA A 143 -0.10 12.78 -22.94
N ILE A 144 0.67 12.05 -23.75
CA ILE A 144 1.39 10.85 -23.34
C ILE A 144 2.43 11.23 -22.29
N ALA A 145 3.25 12.27 -22.53
CA ALA A 145 4.26 12.75 -21.60
C ALA A 145 3.65 13.19 -20.26
N ALA A 146 2.55 13.93 -20.27
CA ALA A 146 1.83 14.36 -19.08
C ALA A 146 1.32 13.15 -18.27
N ASN A 147 0.74 12.14 -18.91
CA ASN A 147 0.25 10.94 -18.24
C ASN A 147 1.39 10.12 -17.61
N VAL A 148 2.52 9.99 -18.30
CA VAL A 148 3.72 9.33 -17.76
C VAL A 148 4.23 10.09 -16.53
N TRP A 149 4.32 11.41 -16.60
CA TRP A 149 4.74 12.24 -15.47
C TRP A 149 3.79 12.11 -14.27
N ASN A 150 2.49 12.17 -14.50
CA ASN A 150 1.49 12.01 -13.45
C ASN A 150 1.58 10.64 -12.76
N PHE A 151 1.79 9.56 -13.54
CA PHE A 151 2.04 8.23 -12.99
C PHE A 151 3.28 8.18 -12.09
N VAL A 152 4.40 8.74 -12.58
CA VAL A 152 5.66 8.76 -11.83
C VAL A 152 5.50 9.56 -10.54
N GLN A 153 4.90 10.74 -10.60
CA GLN A 153 4.67 11.62 -9.46
C GLN A 153 3.78 10.96 -8.40
N THR A 154 2.69 10.33 -8.82
CA THR A 154 1.76 9.64 -7.94
C THR A 154 2.40 8.41 -7.28
N SER A 155 3.16 7.63 -8.07
CA SER A 155 3.89 6.47 -7.56
C SER A 155 4.99 6.87 -6.58
N TRP A 156 5.72 7.96 -6.87
CA TRP A 156 6.72 8.52 -5.98
C TRP A 156 6.10 8.97 -4.65
N TYR A 157 5.00 9.71 -4.72
CA TYR A 157 4.26 10.16 -3.54
C TYR A 157 3.84 8.96 -2.66
N ASN A 158 3.25 7.95 -3.27
CA ASN A 158 2.78 6.76 -2.56
C ASN A 158 3.91 6.00 -1.87
N ASN A 159 5.00 5.75 -2.60
CA ASN A 159 6.17 5.07 -2.07
C ASN A 159 6.77 5.80 -0.87
N TRP A 160 6.98 7.10 -0.99
CA TRP A 160 7.65 7.87 0.04
C TRP A 160 6.74 8.24 1.23
N THR A 161 5.45 8.35 1.01
CA THR A 161 4.48 8.46 2.10
C THR A 161 4.47 7.18 2.94
N SER A 162 4.44 6.02 2.29
CA SER A 162 4.53 4.72 2.98
C SER A 162 5.84 4.61 3.77
N TYR A 163 6.97 4.99 3.17
CA TYR A 163 8.27 5.04 3.85
C TYR A 163 8.24 5.90 5.12
N LEU A 164 7.70 7.13 5.03
CA LEU A 164 7.63 8.04 6.19
C LEU A 164 6.74 7.47 7.31
N ILE A 165 5.57 6.94 6.96
CA ILE A 165 4.65 6.34 7.93
C ILE A 165 5.32 5.16 8.63
N GLU A 166 5.92 4.25 7.86
CA GLU A 166 6.66 3.12 8.42
C GLU A 166 7.82 3.58 9.32
N SER A 167 8.56 4.63 8.91
CA SER A 167 9.70 5.12 9.67
C SER A 167 9.29 5.67 11.04
N ILE A 168 8.13 6.35 11.12
CA ILE A 168 7.57 6.84 12.39
C ILE A 168 7.33 5.67 13.36
N PHE A 169 6.68 4.60 12.89
CA PHE A 169 6.47 3.41 13.71
C PHE A 169 7.78 2.73 14.09
N LYS A 170 8.61 2.41 13.11
CA LYS A 170 9.85 1.61 13.28
C LYS A 170 10.93 2.30 14.12
N LYS A 171 10.88 3.63 14.27
CA LYS A 171 11.75 4.39 15.19
C LYS A 171 11.27 4.35 16.65
N HIS A 172 10.03 3.96 16.90
CA HIS A 172 9.52 3.92 18.27
C HIS A 172 10.08 2.72 19.03
N ARG A 173 10.49 2.92 20.32
CA ARG A 173 11.15 1.89 21.15
C ARG A 173 10.36 0.60 21.35
N ARG A 174 9.02 0.67 21.33
CA ARG A 174 8.10 -0.46 21.49
C ARG A 174 7.85 -1.21 20.19
N VAL A 175 8.38 -0.73 19.07
CA VAL A 175 8.21 -1.33 17.76
C VAL A 175 9.48 -2.06 17.35
N LEU A 176 9.32 -3.29 16.88
CA LEU A 176 10.39 -4.10 16.34
C LEU A 176 10.09 -4.37 14.86
N SER A 177 10.97 -3.93 13.96
CA SER A 177 10.80 -4.15 12.52
C SER A 177 10.96 -5.63 12.16
N ALA A 178 10.07 -6.15 11.33
CA ALA A 178 10.26 -7.43 10.65
C ALA A 178 11.12 -7.20 9.41
N VAL A 179 12.44 -7.14 9.57
CA VAL A 179 13.43 -6.77 8.53
C VAL A 179 13.47 -7.74 7.34
N GLY A 180 13.04 -8.97 7.56
CA GLY A 180 12.78 -9.91 6.47
C GLY A 180 11.31 -9.79 6.08
N GLU A 181 11.02 -9.82 4.80
CA GLU A 181 9.66 -9.79 4.29
C GLU A 181 8.84 -11.00 4.80
N ILE A 182 8.30 -10.88 5.98
CA ILE A 182 7.26 -11.82 6.44
C ILE A 182 5.99 -11.34 5.75
N LYS A 183 5.40 -12.19 4.91
CA LYS A 183 4.12 -11.85 4.29
C LYS A 183 3.11 -11.46 5.38
N SER A 184 2.51 -10.29 5.24
CA SER A 184 1.51 -9.74 6.17
C SER A 184 2.02 -9.41 7.59
N VAL A 185 3.32 -9.17 7.76
CA VAL A 185 3.89 -8.62 9.01
C VAL A 185 5.00 -7.64 8.68
N ASP A 186 4.79 -6.35 8.93
CA ASP A 186 5.77 -5.29 8.71
C ASP A 186 6.61 -5.02 9.95
N PHE A 187 6.00 -5.13 11.10
CA PHE A 187 6.65 -4.95 12.40
C PHE A 187 5.86 -5.56 13.55
N PHE A 188 6.45 -5.58 14.74
CA PHE A 188 5.82 -6.01 15.97
C PHE A 188 5.66 -4.79 16.89
N ILE A 189 4.47 -4.60 17.48
CA ILE A 189 4.22 -3.60 18.53
C ILE A 189 3.96 -4.37 19.83
N ASP A 190 4.82 -4.20 20.83
CA ASP A 190 4.74 -4.95 22.11
C ASP A 190 4.55 -6.46 21.86
N ASN A 191 5.37 -7.02 20.98
CA ASN A 191 5.30 -8.42 20.58
C ASN A 191 4.02 -8.87 19.85
N LYS A 192 3.16 -7.95 19.38
CA LYS A 192 2.03 -8.28 18.50
C LYS A 192 2.43 -8.04 17.05
N PRO A 193 2.29 -9.02 16.14
CA PRO A 193 2.56 -8.81 14.73
C PRO A 193 1.54 -7.84 14.11
N VAL A 194 2.02 -6.90 13.32
CA VAL A 194 1.21 -5.86 12.68
C VAL A 194 1.54 -5.80 11.19
N ASP A 195 0.51 -5.81 10.37
CA ASP A 195 0.56 -5.52 8.94
C ASP A 195 0.10 -4.07 8.73
N LEU A 196 0.99 -3.21 8.22
CA LEU A 196 0.69 -1.82 7.95
C LEU A 196 0.20 -1.67 6.52
N LYS A 197 -1.03 -1.21 6.35
CA LYS A 197 -1.57 -0.86 5.05
C LYS A 197 -1.62 0.65 4.88
N VAL A 198 -0.81 1.16 3.96
CA VAL A 198 -0.89 2.54 3.51
C VAL A 198 -1.59 2.54 2.16
N THR A 199 -2.68 3.26 2.05
CA THR A 199 -3.49 3.33 0.84
C THR A 199 -3.77 4.77 0.47
N TYR A 200 -4.11 4.99 -0.79
CA TYR A 200 -4.73 6.23 -1.23
C TYR A 200 -6.07 6.46 -0.52
N PHE A 201 -6.60 7.66 -0.71
CA PHE A 201 -7.97 7.92 -0.28
C PHE A 201 -8.91 6.86 -0.87
N PRO A 202 -9.71 6.16 -0.04
CA PRO A 202 -10.45 4.99 -0.50
C PRO A 202 -11.42 5.33 -1.64
N GLY A 203 -11.23 4.69 -2.79
CA GLY A 203 -12.04 4.91 -3.99
C GLY A 203 -13.53 4.64 -3.75
N GLU A 204 -13.84 3.56 -3.05
CA GLU A 204 -15.24 3.20 -2.72
C GLU A 204 -15.90 4.22 -1.78
N TYR A 205 -15.14 4.78 -0.82
CA TYR A 205 -15.64 5.88 0.01
C TYR A 205 -15.94 7.12 -0.84
N MET A 206 -15.00 7.49 -1.72
CA MET A 206 -15.20 8.60 -2.66
C MET A 206 -16.44 8.38 -3.52
N GLN A 207 -16.57 7.22 -4.14
CA GLN A 207 -17.74 6.89 -4.99
C GLN A 207 -19.07 6.94 -4.21
N GLY A 208 -19.07 6.40 -2.99
CA GLY A 208 -20.26 6.45 -2.13
C GLY A 208 -20.69 7.89 -1.79
N LYS A 209 -19.72 8.74 -1.43
CA LYS A 209 -19.98 10.16 -1.15
C LYS A 209 -20.39 10.94 -2.39
N LEU A 210 -19.71 10.71 -3.52
CA LEU A 210 -20.09 11.31 -4.81
C LEU A 210 -21.52 10.94 -5.21
N LYS A 211 -21.89 9.67 -5.10
CA LYS A 211 -23.25 9.21 -5.38
C LYS A 211 -24.29 9.92 -4.51
N GLY A 212 -23.97 10.17 -3.22
CA GLY A 212 -24.83 10.93 -2.34
C GLY A 212 -25.03 12.39 -2.78
N VAL A 213 -23.98 13.04 -3.28
CA VAL A 213 -24.03 14.45 -3.74
C VAL A 213 -24.61 14.57 -5.14
N LEU A 214 -24.27 13.68 -6.05
CA LEU A 214 -24.66 13.74 -7.47
C LEU A 214 -26.01 13.08 -7.76
N GLY A 215 -26.54 12.31 -6.81
CA GLY A 215 -27.76 11.50 -6.97
C GLY A 215 -27.57 10.21 -7.78
N ASN A 216 -26.43 10.05 -8.46
CA ASN A 216 -26.09 8.90 -9.29
C ASN A 216 -24.58 8.60 -9.18
N SER A 217 -24.14 7.46 -9.76
CA SER A 217 -22.71 7.21 -9.93
C SER A 217 -22.09 8.33 -10.78
N GLU A 218 -20.80 8.60 -10.54
CA GLU A 218 -20.06 9.66 -11.24
C GLU A 218 -20.11 9.48 -12.76
N LEU A 219 -19.91 8.25 -13.26
CA LEU A 219 -20.03 7.95 -14.69
C LEU A 219 -21.45 8.21 -15.23
N THR A 220 -22.48 7.84 -14.49
CA THR A 220 -23.87 8.10 -14.90
C THR A 220 -24.14 9.61 -14.95
N TRP A 221 -23.64 10.35 -13.98
CA TRP A 221 -23.77 11.81 -13.96
C TRP A 221 -23.04 12.44 -15.15
N LEU A 222 -21.81 12.01 -15.47
CA LEU A 222 -21.07 12.45 -16.66
C LEU A 222 -21.82 12.12 -17.95
N LYS A 223 -22.39 10.91 -18.09
CA LYS A 223 -23.23 10.53 -19.24
C LYS A 223 -24.42 11.46 -19.41
N HIS A 224 -25.07 11.83 -18.32
CA HIS A 224 -26.18 12.79 -18.38
C HIS A 224 -25.72 14.18 -18.81
N LYS A 225 -24.61 14.68 -18.26
CA LYS A 225 -24.04 15.98 -18.64
C LYS A 225 -23.59 15.99 -20.11
N ALA A 226 -22.85 14.99 -20.54
CA ALA A 226 -22.41 14.84 -21.93
C ALA A 226 -23.59 14.87 -22.91
N LYS A 227 -24.67 14.16 -22.58
CA LYS A 227 -25.89 14.15 -23.41
C LYS A 227 -26.52 15.55 -23.56
N THR A 228 -26.46 16.41 -22.54
CA THR A 228 -26.98 17.81 -22.66
C THR A 228 -26.16 18.65 -23.63
N PHE A 229 -24.93 18.25 -23.95
CA PHE A 229 -24.03 18.90 -24.92
C PHE A 229 -24.01 18.18 -26.29
N GLY A 230 -24.86 17.18 -26.49
CA GLY A 230 -24.90 16.40 -27.71
C GLY A 230 -23.79 15.35 -27.83
N ILE A 231 -23.02 15.12 -26.77
CA ILE A 231 -21.96 14.11 -26.72
C ILE A 231 -22.58 12.76 -26.35
N LEU A 232 -22.40 11.78 -27.21
CA LEU A 232 -22.93 10.42 -26.97
C LEU A 232 -21.83 9.49 -26.45
N PRO A 233 -22.11 8.71 -25.40
CA PRO A 233 -21.15 7.71 -24.90
C PRO A 233 -20.96 6.60 -25.94
N ASP A 234 -19.72 6.15 -26.14
CA ASP A 234 -19.44 4.98 -26.95
C ASP A 234 -19.72 3.70 -26.13
N LYS A 235 -20.73 2.95 -26.58
CA LYS A 235 -21.17 1.73 -25.90
C LYS A 235 -20.19 0.55 -25.99
N ASN A 236 -19.18 0.65 -26.84
CA ASN A 236 -18.16 -0.39 -27.00
C ASN A 236 -17.01 -0.26 -26.00
N LEU A 237 -16.94 0.87 -25.28
CA LEU A 237 -15.92 1.14 -24.28
C LEU A 237 -16.33 0.57 -22.91
N SER A 238 -15.35 0.10 -22.15
CA SER A 238 -15.55 -0.22 -20.72
C SER A 238 -15.93 1.03 -19.92
N ASP A 239 -16.47 0.87 -18.73
CA ASP A 239 -16.89 2.00 -17.90
C ASP A 239 -15.72 2.98 -17.60
N SER A 240 -14.52 2.48 -17.40
CA SER A 240 -13.33 3.32 -17.20
C SER A 240 -12.94 4.09 -18.47
N GLU A 241 -12.99 3.43 -19.62
CA GLU A 241 -12.72 4.09 -20.91
C GLU A 241 -13.80 5.11 -21.26
N GLN A 242 -15.06 4.80 -21.01
CA GLN A 242 -16.18 5.75 -21.19
C GLN A 242 -16.01 6.98 -20.29
N TYR A 243 -15.59 6.79 -19.04
CA TYR A 243 -15.35 7.89 -18.12
C TYR A 243 -14.30 8.86 -18.66
N ASN A 244 -13.15 8.32 -19.11
CA ASN A 244 -12.08 9.14 -19.68
C ASN A 244 -12.50 9.82 -20.98
N PHE A 245 -13.16 9.08 -21.87
CA PHE A 245 -13.69 9.61 -23.13
C PHE A 245 -14.65 10.78 -22.90
N LEU A 246 -15.62 10.60 -22.01
CA LEU A 246 -16.61 11.63 -21.73
C LEU A 246 -16.00 12.88 -21.10
N ARG A 247 -15.01 12.72 -20.23
CA ARG A 247 -14.27 13.88 -19.67
C ARG A 247 -13.58 14.68 -20.76
N GLU A 248 -12.81 14.00 -21.62
CA GLU A 248 -12.09 14.64 -22.72
C GLU A 248 -13.06 15.34 -23.70
N GLU A 249 -14.13 14.66 -24.09
CA GLU A 249 -15.10 15.26 -25.02
C GLU A 249 -15.83 16.46 -24.40
N ILE A 250 -16.19 16.42 -23.13
CA ILE A 250 -16.78 17.57 -22.43
C ILE A 250 -15.80 18.74 -22.41
N GLU A 251 -14.53 18.51 -22.13
CA GLU A 251 -13.47 19.56 -22.13
C GLU A 251 -13.21 20.09 -23.55
N ASN A 252 -13.13 19.21 -24.56
CA ASN A 252 -12.90 19.58 -25.97
C ASN A 252 -14.05 20.41 -26.54
N HIS A 253 -15.28 20.20 -26.05
CA HIS A 253 -16.46 21.00 -26.43
C HIS A 253 -16.59 22.31 -25.62
N GLY A 254 -15.59 22.64 -24.79
CA GLY A 254 -15.55 23.92 -24.08
C GLY A 254 -16.28 23.95 -22.74
N HIS A 255 -16.69 22.78 -22.20
CA HIS A 255 -17.46 22.67 -20.95
C HIS A 255 -16.58 22.32 -19.73
N GLN A 256 -15.45 23.01 -19.59
CA GLN A 256 -14.50 22.80 -18.48
C GLN A 256 -15.14 22.99 -17.10
N GLU A 257 -16.20 23.78 -16.99
CA GLU A 257 -16.91 24.03 -15.73
C GLU A 257 -17.53 22.76 -15.13
N VAL A 258 -17.91 21.79 -15.97
CA VAL A 258 -18.46 20.49 -15.52
C VAL A 258 -17.40 19.68 -14.80
N ILE A 259 -16.19 19.63 -15.38
CA ILE A 259 -15.05 18.89 -14.78
C ILE A 259 -14.54 19.63 -13.54
N ALA A 260 -14.51 20.98 -13.58
CA ALA A 260 -14.15 21.80 -12.42
C ALA A 260 -15.15 21.60 -11.26
N GLN A 261 -16.46 21.49 -11.54
CA GLN A 261 -17.46 21.15 -10.53
C GLN A 261 -17.18 19.81 -9.87
N LEU A 262 -16.90 18.79 -10.66
CA LEU A 262 -16.59 17.44 -10.16
C LEU A 262 -15.35 17.44 -9.28
N THR A 263 -14.29 18.09 -9.74
CA THR A 263 -13.03 18.26 -9.00
C THR A 263 -13.26 18.98 -7.66
N LYS A 264 -14.09 20.02 -7.65
CA LYS A 264 -14.44 20.76 -6.44
C LYS A 264 -15.18 19.86 -5.43
N ILE A 265 -16.15 19.06 -5.90
CA ILE A 265 -16.89 18.13 -5.03
C ILE A 265 -15.94 17.07 -4.45
N ARG A 266 -15.07 16.48 -5.26
CA ARG A 266 -14.06 15.52 -4.79
C ARG A 266 -13.14 16.12 -3.74
N LYS A 267 -12.65 17.33 -3.97
CA LYS A 267 -11.83 18.05 -3.00
C LYS A 267 -12.58 18.26 -1.69
N GLN A 268 -13.84 18.68 -1.74
CA GLN A 268 -14.67 18.87 -0.55
C GLN A 268 -14.84 17.57 0.25
N ILE A 269 -15.06 16.42 -0.42
CA ILE A 269 -15.16 15.10 0.24
C ILE A 269 -13.86 14.75 0.97
N VAL A 270 -12.70 15.00 0.35
CA VAL A 270 -11.40 14.77 0.99
C VAL A 270 -11.20 15.69 2.19
N ASP A 271 -11.54 16.98 2.06
CA ASP A 271 -11.40 17.96 3.12
C ASP A 271 -12.33 17.65 4.31
N ASP A 272 -13.54 17.18 4.05
CA ASP A 272 -14.47 16.77 5.10
C ASP A 272 -13.98 15.49 5.82
N ALA A 273 -13.44 14.53 5.09
CA ALA A 273 -12.84 13.35 5.68
C ALA A 273 -11.58 13.66 6.52
N ARG A 274 -10.81 14.70 6.14
CA ARG A 274 -9.69 15.18 6.96
C ARG A 274 -10.12 15.84 8.26
N LYS A 275 -11.30 16.47 8.28
CA LYS A 275 -11.87 17.07 9.50
C LYS A 275 -12.44 16.01 10.44
N ASP A 276 -12.88 14.88 9.91
CA ASP A 276 -13.40 13.74 10.66
C ASP A 276 -12.72 12.43 10.24
N PRO A 277 -11.43 12.24 10.57
CA PRO A 277 -10.68 11.05 10.20
C PRO A 277 -11.18 9.80 10.92
N GLU A 278 -11.83 9.93 12.05
CA GLU A 278 -12.39 8.81 12.82
C GLU A 278 -13.53 8.14 12.05
N SER A 279 -14.42 8.93 11.47
CA SER A 279 -15.51 8.40 10.63
C SER A 279 -14.99 7.68 9.39
N LEU A 280 -13.94 8.22 8.74
CA LEU A 280 -13.29 7.55 7.61
C LEU A 280 -12.67 6.21 8.05
N MET A 281 -12.00 6.19 9.20
CA MET A 281 -11.37 4.97 9.73
C MET A 281 -12.41 3.91 10.11
N LYS A 282 -13.52 4.31 10.76
CA LYS A 282 -14.63 3.41 11.07
C LYS A 282 -15.26 2.82 9.81
N TRP A 283 -15.39 3.63 8.76
CA TRP A 283 -15.85 3.15 7.46
C TRP A 283 -14.87 2.14 6.87
N ALA A 284 -13.57 2.46 6.81
CA ALA A 284 -12.54 1.57 6.28
C ALA A 284 -12.50 0.22 7.00
N ILE A 285 -12.60 0.20 8.33
CA ILE A 285 -12.63 -1.02 9.14
C ILE A 285 -13.89 -1.86 8.81
N ARG A 286 -15.03 -1.22 8.59
CA ARG A 286 -16.29 -1.91 8.31
C ARG A 286 -16.32 -2.53 6.91
N GLU A 287 -15.84 -1.79 5.90
CA GLU A 287 -15.80 -2.25 4.50
C GLU A 287 -14.66 -3.24 4.24
N ALA A 288 -13.58 -3.16 5.00
CA ALA A 288 -12.43 -4.07 4.93
C ALA A 288 -12.75 -5.53 5.32
N LYS A 289 -14.01 -5.89 5.52
CA LYS A 289 -14.46 -7.24 5.95
C LYS A 289 -14.00 -8.40 5.08
N SER A 290 -13.47 -8.16 3.90
CA SER A 290 -13.03 -9.23 2.99
C SER A 290 -11.51 -9.38 2.84
N THR A 291 -10.69 -8.43 3.33
CA THR A 291 -9.24 -8.42 2.99
C THR A 291 -8.30 -8.07 4.15
N PHE A 292 -8.80 -7.67 5.32
CA PHE A 292 -7.96 -7.34 6.46
C PHE A 292 -8.07 -8.39 7.55
N VAL A 293 -7.02 -9.16 7.71
CA VAL A 293 -6.83 -9.97 8.93
C VAL A 293 -6.24 -9.05 9.98
N TRP A 294 -7.08 -8.49 10.84
CA TRP A 294 -6.62 -7.82 12.06
C TRP A 294 -6.11 -8.88 13.02
N SER A 295 -4.83 -8.83 13.31
CA SER A 295 -4.19 -9.67 14.32
C SER A 295 -4.27 -9.08 15.75
N GLY A 296 -5.25 -8.22 16.05
CA GLY A 296 -5.40 -7.64 17.38
C GLY A 296 -6.63 -6.76 17.54
N GLU A 297 -7.00 -6.46 18.80
CA GLU A 297 -8.01 -5.46 19.13
C GLU A 297 -7.64 -4.10 18.53
N PRO A 298 -8.62 -3.27 18.12
CA PRO A 298 -8.33 -1.98 17.52
C PRO A 298 -7.50 -1.13 18.50
N LEU A 299 -6.31 -0.69 18.05
CA LEU A 299 -5.57 0.36 18.73
C LEU A 299 -6.39 1.64 18.63
N ILE A 300 -7.23 1.89 19.64
CA ILE A 300 -7.82 3.21 19.86
C ILE A 300 -6.65 4.10 20.27
N CYS A 301 -6.18 4.95 19.38
CA CYS A 301 -5.35 6.09 19.77
C CYS A 301 -6.23 6.99 20.63
N SER A 302 -6.18 6.82 21.96
CA SER A 302 -6.66 7.83 22.88
C SER A 302 -5.72 9.02 22.76
N SER A 303 -6.21 10.08 22.13
CA SER A 303 -5.65 11.42 22.28
C SER A 303 -5.85 11.85 23.76
N ASN A 304 -4.78 11.93 24.48
CA ASN A 304 -4.59 12.87 25.59
C ASN A 304 -3.42 13.76 25.25
#